data_aba15c9c95399ab12ef0f30e50e0fb13
#
_entry.id   aba15c9c95399ab12ef0f30e50e0fb13
#
_cell.length_a   1.000
_cell.length_b   1.000
_cell.length_c   1.000
_cell.angle_alpha   90.00
_cell.angle_beta   90.00
_cell.angle_gamma   90.00
#
_symmetry.space_group_name_H-M   'P 1'
#
loop_
_entity.id
_entity.type
_entity.pdbx_description
1 polymer ?
#
loop_
_entity_poly.entity_id
_entity_poly.type
_entity_poly.pdbx_seq_one_letter_code
_entity_poly.pdbx_strand_id
1 'polypeptide(L)'
;MIELIATVESIQQAKDLLEAGVDTIYFGEDQFGLRLPMSFTREEQQELTELAHQYGKKASVAVNAIFHNDGIALVPEYLTFLKEIGADNIAVGDPGVVQIMKNPEYSIPYRYDAAVLVTSSRQVNFWGKRGAVGAVIAREIPREEMKILAAGVEIPIEVLVYGATCIHHSKRPLLNNYFNYIEKKESVEKRRGLFVSEPADDDSHYSIYEDMNGTHIFANNDVSLAPYLLELTEMGIPQWKLDGVLAPGENFVEVAKLFVNARNEIEAGTWTTEKSASLELQVRALHPEVRGLEAGFYLLNPEDVK
;
A
#
# COMPACT_ATOMS: atom_id res chain seq x y z
N MET A 1 20.44 -0.40 -1.78
CA MET A 1 19.65 0.70 -2.42
C MET A 1 18.20 0.54 -1.99
N ILE A 2 17.63 1.61 -1.46
CA ILE A 2 16.25 1.66 -0.94
C ILE A 2 15.32 2.07 -2.08
N GLU A 3 14.21 1.35 -2.27
CA GLU A 3 13.16 1.63 -3.25
C GLU A 3 11.95 2.27 -2.55
N LEU A 4 11.59 3.50 -2.94
CA LEU A 4 10.37 4.17 -2.50
C LEU A 4 9.24 3.90 -3.48
N ILE A 5 8.13 3.37 -2.96
CA ILE A 5 6.93 3.03 -3.71
C ILE A 5 5.81 3.93 -3.21
N ALA A 6 5.15 4.67 -4.09
CA ALA A 6 4.04 5.55 -3.72
C ALA A 6 2.77 5.24 -4.50
N THR A 7 1.63 5.22 -3.81
CA THR A 7 0.32 5.21 -4.48
C THR A 7 0.06 6.53 -5.17
N VAL A 8 -0.76 6.53 -6.22
CA VAL A 8 -1.13 7.74 -6.96
C VAL A 8 -2.64 7.91 -7.07
N GLU A 9 -3.12 9.16 -7.06
CA GLU A 9 -4.53 9.50 -7.21
C GLU A 9 -4.86 10.20 -8.53
N SER A 10 -3.83 10.64 -9.27
CA SER A 10 -3.98 11.29 -10.58
C SER A 10 -2.69 11.21 -11.37
N ILE A 11 -2.78 11.41 -12.69
CA ILE A 11 -1.61 11.48 -13.58
C ILE A 11 -0.69 12.65 -13.18
N GLN A 12 -1.27 13.79 -12.79
CA GLN A 12 -0.47 14.93 -12.34
C GLN A 12 0.28 14.61 -11.04
N GLN A 13 -0.37 13.99 -10.05
CA GLN A 13 0.31 13.60 -8.82
C GLN A 13 1.40 12.56 -9.08
N ALA A 14 1.16 11.61 -10.01
CA ALA A 14 2.19 10.65 -10.42
C ALA A 14 3.43 11.35 -10.96
N LYS A 15 3.24 12.36 -11.82
CA LYS A 15 4.34 13.18 -12.34
C LYS A 15 5.11 13.88 -11.22
N ASP A 16 4.40 14.52 -10.28
CA ASP A 16 5.01 15.26 -9.18
C ASP A 16 5.80 14.32 -8.24
N LEU A 17 5.30 13.10 -7.99
CA LEU A 17 5.98 12.07 -7.22
C LEU A 17 7.25 11.55 -7.92
N LEU A 18 7.20 11.35 -9.25
CA LEU A 18 8.35 10.93 -10.04
C LEU A 18 9.43 12.03 -10.08
N GLU A 19 9.03 13.29 -10.23
CA GLU A 19 9.92 14.46 -10.14
C GLU A 19 10.54 14.61 -8.76
N ALA A 20 9.79 14.27 -7.70
CA ALA A 20 10.29 14.21 -6.33
C ALA A 20 11.35 13.12 -6.12
N GLY A 21 11.41 12.11 -6.99
CA GLY A 21 12.40 11.03 -6.92
C GLY A 21 11.88 9.72 -6.33
N VAL A 22 10.57 9.50 -6.29
CA VAL A 22 9.96 8.19 -6.02
C VAL A 22 10.40 7.19 -7.08
N ASP A 23 10.65 5.95 -6.70
CA ASP A 23 11.24 4.93 -7.59
C ASP A 23 10.19 4.08 -8.30
N THR A 24 9.02 3.90 -7.67
CA THR A 24 7.93 3.10 -8.21
C THR A 24 6.61 3.79 -7.90
N ILE A 25 5.79 4.07 -8.92
CA ILE A 25 4.40 4.47 -8.72
C ILE A 25 3.50 3.24 -8.68
N TYR A 26 2.49 3.27 -7.77
CA TYR A 26 1.56 2.18 -7.55
C TYR A 26 0.13 2.62 -7.82
N PHE A 27 -0.55 1.95 -8.74
CA PHE A 27 -1.89 2.27 -9.20
C PHE A 27 -2.64 1.02 -9.65
N GLY A 28 -3.86 1.18 -10.16
CA GLY A 28 -4.64 0.08 -10.72
C GLY A 28 -6.09 0.46 -10.98
N GLU A 29 -6.89 -0.56 -11.21
CA GLU A 29 -8.32 -0.50 -11.43
C GLU A 29 -9.05 -1.22 -10.29
N ASP A 30 -10.11 -0.63 -9.73
CA ASP A 30 -10.88 -1.19 -8.60
C ASP A 30 -11.36 -2.61 -8.84
N GLN A 31 -11.56 -3.01 -10.10
CA GLN A 31 -11.98 -4.36 -10.46
C GLN A 31 -10.95 -5.42 -10.06
N PHE A 32 -9.65 -5.05 -10.08
CA PHE A 32 -8.54 -5.99 -9.85
C PHE A 32 -7.70 -5.63 -8.63
N GLY A 33 -7.76 -4.37 -8.16
CA GLY A 33 -6.97 -3.86 -7.04
C GLY A 33 -7.81 -3.47 -5.82
N LEU A 34 -7.21 -3.57 -4.64
CA LEU A 34 -7.83 -3.17 -3.38
C LEU A 34 -7.24 -1.85 -2.87
N ARG A 35 -8.13 -1.02 -2.29
CA ARG A 35 -7.73 0.16 -1.50
C ARG A 35 -6.85 1.14 -2.27
N LEU A 36 -7.22 1.40 -3.51
CA LEU A 36 -6.56 2.39 -4.34
C LEU A 36 -7.05 3.81 -3.99
N PRO A 37 -6.18 4.84 -4.03
CA PRO A 37 -6.62 6.23 -3.95
C PRO A 37 -7.60 6.59 -5.07
N MET A 38 -7.31 6.10 -6.29
CA MET A 38 -8.11 6.27 -7.50
C MET A 38 -8.09 4.99 -8.33
N SER A 39 -9.22 4.72 -8.99
CA SER A 39 -9.34 3.68 -10.03
C SER A 39 -9.07 4.31 -11.40
N PHE A 40 -8.08 3.81 -12.11
CA PHE A 40 -7.67 4.33 -13.43
C PHE A 40 -8.22 3.47 -14.57
N THR A 41 -8.63 4.12 -15.66
CA THR A 41 -8.98 3.42 -16.92
C THR A 41 -7.76 2.75 -17.53
N ARG A 42 -7.98 1.88 -18.52
CA ARG A 42 -6.87 1.20 -19.23
C ARG A 42 -5.93 2.20 -19.92
N GLU A 43 -6.50 3.24 -20.53
CA GLU A 43 -5.75 4.32 -21.19
C GLU A 43 -4.90 5.10 -20.17
N GLU A 44 -5.47 5.44 -19.01
CA GLU A 44 -4.71 6.13 -17.96
C GLU A 44 -3.63 5.23 -17.34
N GLN A 45 -3.86 3.93 -17.19
CA GLN A 45 -2.84 2.98 -16.72
C GLN A 45 -1.66 2.89 -17.71
N GLN A 46 -1.94 2.90 -19.03
CA GLN A 46 -0.90 2.99 -20.05
C GLN A 46 -0.12 4.28 -19.92
N GLU A 47 -0.80 5.43 -19.81
CA GLU A 47 -0.17 6.75 -19.66
C GLU A 47 0.71 6.80 -18.40
N LEU A 48 0.26 6.28 -17.27
CA LEU A 48 1.03 6.19 -16.02
C LEU A 48 2.28 5.33 -16.17
N THR A 49 2.17 4.20 -16.88
CA THR A 49 3.32 3.31 -17.14
C THR A 49 4.36 4.00 -18.02
N GLU A 50 3.92 4.62 -19.12
CA GLU A 50 4.78 5.38 -20.02
C GLU A 50 5.45 6.56 -19.30
N LEU A 51 4.70 7.26 -18.45
CA LEU A 51 5.21 8.35 -17.63
C LEU A 51 6.31 7.87 -16.68
N ALA A 52 6.10 6.78 -15.94
CA ALA A 52 7.13 6.21 -15.07
C ALA A 52 8.41 5.89 -15.84
N HIS A 53 8.27 5.25 -17.01
CA HIS A 53 9.41 4.89 -17.86
C HIS A 53 10.14 6.11 -18.43
N GLN A 54 9.44 7.22 -18.77
CA GLN A 54 10.07 8.46 -19.20
C GLN A 54 11.00 9.04 -18.13
N TYR A 55 10.67 8.84 -16.84
CA TYR A 55 11.53 9.22 -15.71
C TYR A 55 12.57 8.15 -15.34
N GLY A 56 12.64 7.03 -16.07
CA GLY A 56 13.52 5.91 -15.74
C GLY A 56 13.12 5.20 -14.44
N LYS A 57 11.83 5.26 -14.09
CA LYS A 57 11.22 4.71 -12.87
C LYS A 57 10.28 3.56 -13.24
N LYS A 58 9.67 2.94 -12.22
CA LYS A 58 8.85 1.73 -12.40
C LYS A 58 7.36 2.00 -12.19
N ALA A 59 6.55 1.21 -12.91
CA ALA A 59 5.10 1.11 -12.74
C ALA A 59 4.75 -0.25 -12.09
N SER A 60 4.12 -0.20 -10.93
CA SER A 60 3.60 -1.37 -10.20
C SER A 60 2.08 -1.32 -10.19
N VAL A 61 1.40 -2.39 -10.62
CA VAL A 61 -0.05 -2.37 -10.76
C VAL A 61 -0.72 -3.31 -9.75
N ALA A 62 -1.80 -2.84 -9.13
CA ALA A 62 -2.58 -3.60 -8.18
C ALA A 62 -3.43 -4.69 -8.88
N VAL A 63 -3.19 -5.94 -8.53
CA VAL A 63 -4.01 -7.11 -8.90
C VAL A 63 -4.26 -7.95 -7.64
N ASN A 64 -4.43 -7.28 -6.51
CA ASN A 64 -4.49 -7.88 -5.18
C ASN A 64 -5.92 -8.01 -4.63
N ALA A 65 -6.93 -7.86 -5.48
CA ALA A 65 -8.30 -8.20 -5.12
C ALA A 65 -8.45 -9.71 -4.84
N ILE A 66 -9.47 -10.06 -4.05
CA ILE A 66 -9.89 -11.45 -3.83
C ILE A 66 -11.00 -11.75 -4.83
N PHE A 67 -10.76 -12.70 -5.71
CA PHE A 67 -11.65 -12.97 -6.83
C PHE A 67 -12.63 -14.10 -6.53
N HIS A 68 -13.90 -13.88 -6.89
CA HIS A 68 -14.87 -14.94 -7.09
C HIS A 68 -14.75 -15.51 -8.54
N ASN A 69 -15.47 -16.58 -8.84
CA ASN A 69 -15.37 -17.29 -10.13
C ASN A 69 -15.63 -16.42 -11.35
N ASP A 70 -16.51 -15.44 -11.25
CA ASP A 70 -16.81 -14.46 -12.29
C ASP A 70 -15.67 -13.46 -12.48
N GLY A 71 -15.12 -12.93 -11.39
CA GLY A 71 -14.01 -11.97 -11.43
C GLY A 71 -12.70 -12.59 -11.89
N ILE A 72 -12.35 -13.81 -11.43
CA ILE A 72 -11.09 -14.47 -11.81
C ILE A 72 -11.04 -14.78 -13.33
N ALA A 73 -12.18 -14.95 -13.98
CA ALA A 73 -12.26 -15.18 -15.41
C ALA A 73 -11.80 -13.99 -16.26
N LEU A 74 -11.80 -12.77 -15.69
CA LEU A 74 -11.36 -11.54 -16.36
C LEU A 74 -9.85 -11.28 -16.20
N VAL A 75 -9.20 -11.96 -15.27
CA VAL A 75 -7.78 -11.75 -14.95
C VAL A 75 -6.84 -12.03 -16.13
N PRO A 76 -7.02 -13.09 -16.95
CA PRO A 76 -6.13 -13.35 -18.08
C PRO A 76 -6.05 -12.18 -19.08
N GLU A 77 -7.20 -11.58 -19.44
CA GLU A 77 -7.26 -10.43 -20.32
C GLU A 77 -6.53 -9.22 -19.71
N TYR A 78 -6.75 -8.99 -18.41
CA TYR A 78 -6.07 -7.90 -17.71
C TYR A 78 -4.55 -8.09 -17.65
N LEU A 79 -4.08 -9.29 -17.37
CA LEU A 79 -2.65 -9.60 -17.37
C LEU A 79 -2.02 -9.40 -18.75
N THR A 80 -2.73 -9.79 -19.83
CA THR A 80 -2.28 -9.53 -21.21
C THR A 80 -2.12 -8.04 -21.43
N PHE A 81 -3.12 -7.24 -21.09
CA PHE A 81 -3.06 -5.78 -21.18
C PHE A 81 -1.89 -5.21 -20.38
N LEU A 82 -1.70 -5.60 -19.11
CA LEU A 82 -0.61 -5.10 -18.27
C LEU A 82 0.77 -5.44 -18.84
N LYS A 83 0.89 -6.60 -19.49
CA LYS A 83 2.11 -7.02 -20.16
C LYS A 83 2.37 -6.18 -21.42
N GLU A 84 1.33 -5.89 -22.19
CA GLU A 84 1.41 -5.06 -23.42
C GLU A 84 1.83 -3.64 -23.10
N ILE A 85 1.32 -3.02 -22.05
CA ILE A 85 1.73 -1.66 -21.64
C ILE A 85 3.09 -1.65 -20.92
N GLY A 86 3.68 -2.81 -20.64
CA GLY A 86 5.01 -2.92 -20.02
C GLY A 86 5.04 -2.67 -18.51
N ALA A 87 3.98 -3.00 -17.76
CA ALA A 87 4.01 -2.93 -16.29
C ALA A 87 5.22 -3.71 -15.73
N ASP A 88 6.02 -3.08 -14.88
CA ASP A 88 7.27 -3.66 -14.36
C ASP A 88 7.01 -4.81 -13.39
N ASN A 89 5.97 -4.69 -12.58
CA ASN A 89 5.48 -5.74 -11.70
C ASN A 89 4.02 -5.48 -11.30
N ILE A 90 3.42 -6.51 -10.71
CA ILE A 90 2.07 -6.44 -10.16
C ILE A 90 2.06 -6.87 -8.68
N ALA A 91 1.16 -6.30 -7.88
CA ALA A 91 0.87 -6.80 -6.55
C ALA A 91 -0.25 -7.83 -6.62
N VAL A 92 -0.04 -9.04 -6.10
CA VAL A 92 -0.99 -10.16 -6.20
C VAL A 92 -1.30 -10.73 -4.82
N GLY A 93 -2.60 -10.75 -4.45
CA GLY A 93 -3.07 -11.34 -3.20
C GLY A 93 -3.73 -12.72 -3.36
N ASP A 94 -4.32 -12.99 -4.50
CA ASP A 94 -5.08 -14.22 -4.77
C ASP A 94 -4.18 -15.32 -5.38
N PRO A 95 -4.09 -16.51 -4.74
CA PRO A 95 -3.34 -17.65 -5.30
C PRO A 95 -3.85 -18.11 -6.68
N GLY A 96 -5.13 -17.86 -7.02
CA GLY A 96 -5.70 -18.14 -8.33
C GLY A 96 -5.02 -17.34 -9.44
N VAL A 97 -4.68 -16.06 -9.18
CA VAL A 97 -3.91 -15.22 -10.10
C VAL A 97 -2.51 -15.79 -10.30
N VAL A 98 -1.84 -16.21 -9.21
CA VAL A 98 -0.53 -16.87 -9.31
C VAL A 98 -0.59 -18.15 -10.13
N GLN A 99 -1.70 -18.90 -10.01
CA GLN A 99 -1.90 -20.12 -10.81
C GLN A 99 -2.09 -19.79 -12.32
N ILE A 100 -2.81 -18.73 -12.66
CA ILE A 100 -2.97 -18.25 -14.05
C ILE A 100 -1.60 -17.85 -14.64
N MET A 101 -0.79 -17.13 -13.88
CA MET A 101 0.55 -16.66 -14.30
C MET A 101 1.57 -17.77 -14.52
N LYS A 102 1.29 -19.03 -14.17
CA LYS A 102 2.12 -20.17 -14.58
C LYS A 102 2.13 -20.39 -16.10
N ASN A 103 1.09 -19.92 -16.80
CA ASN A 103 1.14 -19.80 -18.25
C ASN A 103 2.05 -18.60 -18.61
N PRO A 104 3.14 -18.81 -19.40
CA PRO A 104 4.05 -17.73 -19.79
C PRO A 104 3.38 -16.57 -20.54
N GLU A 105 2.24 -16.81 -21.16
CA GLU A 105 1.43 -15.80 -21.82
C GLU A 105 1.00 -14.69 -20.86
N TYR A 106 0.63 -15.06 -19.63
CA TYR A 106 0.12 -14.16 -18.59
C TYR A 106 1.16 -13.81 -17.51
N SER A 107 2.39 -14.29 -17.66
CA SER A 107 3.43 -14.11 -16.64
C SER A 107 3.97 -12.69 -16.65
N ILE A 108 3.89 -12.04 -15.48
CA ILE A 108 4.47 -10.73 -15.15
C ILE A 108 5.21 -10.91 -13.82
N PRO A 109 6.36 -10.22 -13.57
CA PRO A 109 6.95 -10.19 -12.24
C PRO A 109 5.92 -9.74 -11.20
N TYR A 110 5.84 -10.43 -10.05
CA TYR A 110 4.84 -10.06 -9.05
C TYR A 110 5.39 -10.01 -7.64
N ARG A 111 4.84 -9.10 -6.84
CA ARG A 111 4.99 -9.06 -5.38
C ARG A 111 3.77 -9.71 -4.75
N TYR A 112 3.98 -10.60 -3.79
CA TYR A 112 2.87 -11.21 -3.08
C TYR A 112 2.35 -10.27 -2.01
N ASP A 113 1.09 -9.86 -2.12
CA ASP A 113 0.39 -8.92 -1.23
C ASP A 113 -0.93 -9.52 -0.75
N ALA A 114 -0.88 -10.32 0.28
CA ALA A 114 -2.07 -10.81 0.97
C ALA A 114 -2.50 -9.89 2.14
N ALA A 115 -2.10 -8.63 2.10
CA ALA A 115 -2.38 -7.62 3.11
C ALA A 115 -1.95 -8.05 4.53
N VAL A 116 -2.88 -8.46 5.38
CA VAL A 116 -2.63 -8.81 6.79
C VAL A 116 -2.07 -10.23 7.01
N LEU A 117 -1.88 -11.03 5.98
CA LEU A 117 -1.59 -12.47 6.14
C LEU A 117 -0.11 -12.85 5.96
N VAL A 118 0.76 -11.94 5.51
CA VAL A 118 2.20 -12.24 5.32
C VAL A 118 2.97 -11.86 6.58
N THR A 119 3.10 -12.80 7.50
CA THR A 119 3.62 -12.57 8.85
C THR A 119 4.89 -13.36 9.18
N SER A 120 5.42 -14.15 8.25
CA SER A 120 6.61 -14.95 8.51
C SER A 120 7.53 -15.08 7.29
N SER A 121 8.83 -15.24 7.54
CA SER A 121 9.81 -15.51 6.49
C SER A 121 9.50 -16.79 5.70
N ARG A 122 8.89 -17.78 6.34
CA ARG A 122 8.46 -19.02 5.66
C ARG A 122 7.40 -18.77 4.60
N GLN A 123 6.44 -17.88 4.88
CA GLN A 123 5.42 -17.48 3.89
C GLN A 123 6.07 -16.70 2.73
N VAL A 124 6.95 -15.73 3.03
CA VAL A 124 7.68 -14.96 2.03
C VAL A 124 8.47 -15.89 1.09
N ASN A 125 9.27 -16.79 1.67
CA ASN A 125 10.08 -17.74 0.91
C ASN A 125 9.25 -18.77 0.13
N PHE A 126 8.07 -19.16 0.66
CA PHE A 126 7.12 -20.01 -0.06
C PHE A 126 6.67 -19.37 -1.39
N TRP A 127 6.38 -18.07 -1.38
CA TRP A 127 5.99 -17.34 -2.58
C TRP A 127 7.19 -17.02 -3.48
N GLY A 128 8.36 -16.74 -2.91
CA GLY A 128 9.62 -16.62 -3.67
C GLY A 128 9.90 -17.86 -4.52
N LYS A 129 9.75 -19.06 -3.93
CA LYS A 129 9.88 -20.33 -4.67
C LYS A 129 8.82 -20.55 -5.75
N ARG A 130 7.78 -19.72 -5.79
CA ARG A 130 6.71 -19.71 -6.81
C ARG A 130 6.81 -18.54 -7.78
N GLY A 131 7.96 -17.84 -7.77
CA GLY A 131 8.27 -16.79 -8.72
C GLY A 131 7.92 -15.38 -8.26
N ALA A 132 7.52 -15.18 -7.00
CA ALA A 132 7.39 -13.83 -6.46
C ALA A 132 8.78 -13.15 -6.41
N VAL A 133 8.85 -11.91 -6.89
CA VAL A 133 10.06 -11.07 -6.85
C VAL A 133 10.16 -10.23 -5.58
N GLY A 134 9.13 -10.25 -4.75
CA GLY A 134 9.05 -9.58 -3.46
C GLY A 134 7.75 -9.95 -2.73
N ALA A 135 7.60 -9.50 -1.49
CA ALA A 135 6.38 -9.67 -0.72
C ALA A 135 6.09 -8.43 0.13
N VAL A 136 4.80 -8.07 0.21
CA VAL A 136 4.30 -7.04 1.12
C VAL A 136 3.99 -7.70 2.45
N ILE A 137 4.64 -7.29 3.53
CA ILE A 137 4.42 -7.89 4.85
C ILE A 137 3.23 -7.24 5.57
N ALA A 138 2.65 -7.98 6.50
CA ALA A 138 1.55 -7.49 7.32
C ALA A 138 1.96 -6.25 8.13
N ARG A 139 0.99 -5.36 8.37
CA ARG A 139 1.21 -4.10 9.10
C ARG A 139 1.19 -4.27 10.62
N GLU A 140 0.78 -5.47 11.08
CA GLU A 140 0.64 -5.82 12.49
C GLU A 140 1.88 -6.56 13.05
N ILE A 141 3.06 -6.41 12.40
CA ILE A 141 4.30 -7.07 12.84
C ILE A 141 5.09 -6.11 13.74
N PRO A 142 5.31 -6.45 15.01
CA PRO A 142 6.19 -5.70 15.89
C PRO A 142 7.65 -5.71 15.40
N ARG A 143 8.39 -4.68 15.78
CA ARG A 143 9.79 -4.47 15.40
C ARG A 143 10.68 -5.69 15.58
N GLU A 144 10.58 -6.35 16.74
CA GLU A 144 11.42 -7.52 17.06
C GLU A 144 11.10 -8.73 16.18
N GLU A 145 9.81 -8.93 15.86
CA GLU A 145 9.40 -9.98 14.92
C GLU A 145 9.77 -9.63 13.49
N MET A 146 9.64 -8.34 13.10
CA MET A 146 10.06 -7.85 11.79
C MET A 146 11.55 -8.09 11.54
N LYS A 147 12.39 -7.85 12.55
CA LYS A 147 13.82 -8.13 12.49
C LYS A 147 14.14 -9.61 12.25
N ILE A 148 13.43 -10.50 12.96
CA ILE A 148 13.58 -11.96 12.77
C ILE A 148 13.10 -12.37 11.37
N LEU A 149 11.97 -11.83 10.92
CA LEU A 149 11.43 -12.08 9.60
C LEU A 149 12.42 -11.62 8.51
N ALA A 150 12.91 -10.39 8.59
CA ALA A 150 13.84 -9.81 7.62
C ALA A 150 15.15 -10.62 7.51
N ALA A 151 15.66 -11.13 8.62
CA ALA A 151 16.85 -11.99 8.61
C ALA A 151 16.64 -13.36 7.94
N GLY A 152 15.40 -13.81 7.81
CA GLY A 152 15.05 -15.13 7.27
C GLY A 152 14.50 -15.14 5.84
N VAL A 153 14.35 -14.00 5.18
CA VAL A 153 13.74 -13.92 3.83
C VAL A 153 14.80 -14.08 2.73
N GLU A 154 14.39 -14.71 1.63
CA GLU A 154 15.22 -14.95 0.43
C GLU A 154 14.88 -13.96 -0.72
N ILE A 155 13.78 -13.22 -0.59
CA ILE A 155 13.35 -12.18 -1.54
C ILE A 155 13.06 -10.88 -0.80
N PRO A 156 13.11 -9.70 -1.45
CA PRO A 156 12.83 -8.41 -0.83
C PRO A 156 11.44 -8.35 -0.20
N ILE A 157 11.33 -7.63 0.92
CA ILE A 157 10.06 -7.33 1.58
C ILE A 157 9.74 -5.84 1.52
N GLU A 158 8.46 -5.54 1.34
CA GLU A 158 7.89 -4.20 1.32
C GLU A 158 7.20 -3.92 2.65
N VAL A 159 7.50 -2.77 3.25
CA VAL A 159 6.91 -2.28 4.50
C VAL A 159 6.20 -0.96 4.27
N LEU A 160 5.01 -0.80 4.84
CA LEU A 160 4.35 0.50 4.91
C LEU A 160 5.10 1.40 5.88
N VAL A 161 5.67 2.50 5.38
CA VAL A 161 6.37 3.49 6.22
C VAL A 161 5.55 4.75 6.45
N TYR A 162 4.52 4.99 5.62
CA TYR A 162 3.55 6.08 5.81
C TYR A 162 2.22 5.74 5.17
N GLY A 163 1.12 5.95 5.91
CA GLY A 163 -0.24 5.87 5.41
C GLY A 163 -1.20 5.01 6.22
N ALA A 164 -2.40 4.84 5.72
CA ALA A 164 -3.51 4.23 6.43
C ALA A 164 -3.41 2.69 6.51
N THR A 165 -3.81 2.13 7.64
CA THR A 165 -3.93 0.69 7.85
C THR A 165 -5.39 0.27 7.80
N CYS A 166 -5.76 -0.56 6.81
CA CYS A 166 -7.07 -1.19 6.77
C CYS A 166 -7.12 -2.32 7.82
N ILE A 167 -8.00 -2.19 8.80
CA ILE A 167 -8.17 -3.14 9.92
C ILE A 167 -9.33 -4.12 9.70
N HIS A 168 -10.25 -3.80 8.80
CA HIS A 168 -11.37 -4.67 8.46
C HIS A 168 -11.75 -4.54 7.00
N HIS A 169 -11.98 -5.67 6.34
CA HIS A 169 -12.50 -5.74 4.99
C HIS A 169 -13.64 -6.76 4.93
N SER A 170 -14.76 -6.35 4.35
CA SER A 170 -15.92 -7.22 4.11
C SER A 170 -16.41 -7.06 2.69
N LYS A 171 -16.58 -8.15 1.96
CA LYS A 171 -17.20 -8.12 0.61
C LYS A 171 -18.67 -7.64 0.63
N ARG A 172 -19.29 -7.57 1.82
CA ARG A 172 -20.67 -7.09 1.98
C ARG A 172 -20.73 -5.56 1.90
N PRO A 173 -21.76 -4.99 1.26
CA PRO A 173 -21.99 -3.55 1.20
C PRO A 173 -22.63 -3.05 2.53
N LEU A 174 -21.82 -2.96 3.59
CA LEU A 174 -22.33 -2.65 4.93
C LEU A 174 -22.86 -1.24 5.05
N LEU A 175 -22.23 -0.26 4.38
CA LEU A 175 -22.70 1.12 4.36
C LEU A 175 -24.02 1.26 3.62
N ASN A 176 -24.15 0.69 2.42
CA ASN A 176 -25.41 0.68 1.68
C ASN A 176 -26.52 0.01 2.47
N ASN A 177 -26.25 -1.11 3.13
CA ASN A 177 -27.20 -1.81 3.97
C ASN A 177 -27.63 -0.95 5.16
N TYR A 178 -26.70 -0.26 5.82
CA TYR A 178 -27.01 0.64 6.93
C TYR A 178 -27.86 1.85 6.48
N PHE A 179 -27.49 2.52 5.37
CA PHE A 179 -28.21 3.65 4.85
C PHE A 179 -29.64 3.27 4.40
N ASN A 180 -29.80 2.09 3.81
CA ASN A 180 -31.12 1.53 3.50
C ASN A 180 -31.95 1.26 4.77
N TYR A 181 -31.33 0.72 5.82
CA TYR A 181 -32.00 0.46 7.09
C TYR A 181 -32.52 1.72 7.77
N ILE A 182 -31.77 2.82 7.72
CA ILE A 182 -32.18 4.13 8.26
C ILE A 182 -32.97 4.97 7.26
N GLU A 183 -33.42 4.38 6.15
CA GLU A 183 -34.24 4.99 5.09
C GLU A 183 -33.60 6.23 4.43
N LYS A 184 -32.28 6.41 4.50
CA LYS A 184 -31.55 7.44 3.78
C LYS A 184 -31.27 6.99 2.35
N LYS A 185 -31.84 7.69 1.37
CA LYS A 185 -31.63 7.45 -0.06
C LYS A 185 -30.42 8.23 -0.59
N GLU A 186 -29.24 7.97 -0.04
CA GLU A 186 -27.98 8.56 -0.48
C GLU A 186 -27.08 7.46 -1.05
N SER A 187 -26.41 7.73 -2.18
CA SER A 187 -25.34 6.85 -2.64
C SER A 187 -24.13 7.02 -1.71
N VAL A 188 -23.62 5.90 -1.22
CA VAL A 188 -22.41 5.85 -0.38
C VAL A 188 -21.23 5.22 -1.11
N GLU A 189 -21.44 4.77 -2.35
CA GLU A 189 -20.40 4.16 -3.16
C GLU A 189 -19.25 5.13 -3.41
N LYS A 190 -18.05 4.69 -3.11
CA LYS A 190 -16.79 5.47 -3.21
C LYS A 190 -16.76 6.76 -2.38
N ARG A 191 -17.76 7.00 -1.52
CA ARG A 191 -17.81 8.19 -0.66
C ARG A 191 -16.70 8.09 0.39
N ARG A 192 -15.82 9.09 0.43
CA ARG A 192 -14.79 9.29 1.45
C ARG A 192 -15.29 10.22 2.56
N GLY A 193 -14.58 10.25 3.69
CA GLY A 193 -14.89 11.13 4.82
C GLY A 193 -16.06 10.64 5.69
N LEU A 194 -16.41 9.35 5.62
CA LEU A 194 -17.29 8.68 6.57
C LEU A 194 -16.46 8.00 7.65
N PHE A 195 -17.02 7.99 8.87
CA PHE A 195 -16.39 7.38 10.04
C PHE A 195 -17.36 6.48 10.78
N VAL A 196 -16.85 5.47 11.44
CA VAL A 196 -17.51 4.72 12.51
C VAL A 196 -16.77 5.00 13.81
N SER A 197 -17.51 5.13 14.91
CA SER A 197 -16.97 5.35 16.24
C SER A 197 -17.36 4.22 17.17
N GLU A 198 -16.56 3.99 18.21
CA GLU A 198 -16.93 3.07 19.27
C GLU A 198 -17.99 3.71 20.17
N PRO A 199 -19.03 2.96 20.59
CA PRO A 199 -20.06 3.50 21.49
C PRO A 199 -19.56 4.03 22.83
N ALA A 200 -18.38 3.57 23.26
CA ALA A 200 -17.74 3.95 24.52
C ALA A 200 -16.67 5.06 24.34
N ASP A 201 -16.35 5.44 23.11
CA ASP A 201 -15.33 6.42 22.77
C ASP A 201 -15.77 7.22 21.53
N ASP A 202 -16.49 8.32 21.80
CA ASP A 202 -17.02 9.20 20.76
C ASP A 202 -15.91 9.92 19.96
N ASP A 203 -14.68 9.97 20.48
CA ASP A 203 -13.51 10.57 19.82
C ASP A 203 -12.82 9.60 18.85
N SER A 204 -13.20 8.31 18.85
CA SER A 204 -12.69 7.35 17.88
C SER A 204 -13.29 7.61 16.49
N HIS A 205 -12.43 7.72 15.46
CA HIS A 205 -12.83 8.02 14.08
C HIS A 205 -12.22 7.03 13.09
N TYR A 206 -12.74 5.80 13.07
CA TYR A 206 -12.34 4.78 12.11
C TYR A 206 -12.89 5.12 10.73
N SER A 207 -12.04 5.54 9.81
CA SER A 207 -12.47 5.85 8.44
C SER A 207 -13.07 4.62 7.77
N ILE A 208 -14.22 4.81 7.11
CA ILE A 208 -14.93 3.74 6.42
C ILE A 208 -15.34 4.21 5.02
N TYR A 209 -15.17 3.34 4.04
CA TYR A 209 -15.77 3.52 2.73
C TYR A 209 -16.17 2.18 2.11
N GLU A 210 -16.95 2.26 1.06
CA GLU A 210 -17.44 1.12 0.29
C GLU A 210 -17.17 1.32 -1.19
N ASP A 211 -16.67 0.28 -1.85
CA ASP A 211 -16.44 0.20 -3.29
C ASP A 211 -16.94 -1.14 -3.83
N MET A 212 -16.63 -1.47 -5.07
CA MET A 212 -17.03 -2.75 -5.68
C MET A 212 -16.40 -3.98 -5.01
N ASN A 213 -15.34 -3.80 -4.22
CA ASN A 213 -14.72 -4.85 -3.42
C ASN A 213 -15.37 -5.02 -2.05
N GLY A 214 -16.32 -4.16 -1.69
CA GLY A 214 -17.06 -4.18 -0.44
C GLY A 214 -16.70 -3.03 0.49
N THR A 215 -16.79 -3.27 1.79
CA THR A 215 -16.58 -2.27 2.82
C THR A 215 -15.20 -2.40 3.43
N HIS A 216 -14.49 -1.27 3.53
CA HIS A 216 -13.15 -1.14 4.12
C HIS A 216 -13.22 -0.22 5.34
N ILE A 217 -12.66 -0.67 6.47
CA ILE A 217 -12.53 0.13 7.69
C ILE A 217 -11.04 0.25 7.99
N PHE A 218 -10.61 1.47 8.31
CA PHE A 218 -9.22 1.81 8.59
C PHE A 218 -9.02 2.17 10.05
N ALA A 219 -7.83 1.93 10.56
CA ALA A 219 -7.43 2.34 11.89
C ALA A 219 -7.67 3.84 12.10
N ASN A 220 -7.88 4.23 13.35
CA ASN A 220 -8.07 5.62 13.73
C ASN A 220 -6.82 6.47 13.40
N ASN A 221 -5.63 5.90 13.62
CA ASN A 221 -4.36 6.51 13.30
C ASN A 221 -3.73 5.89 12.06
N ASP A 222 -3.03 6.71 11.29
CA ASP A 222 -2.17 6.26 10.20
C ASP A 222 -0.77 5.92 10.71
N VAL A 223 -0.07 5.07 9.97
CA VAL A 223 1.30 4.67 10.31
C VAL A 223 2.29 5.73 9.84
N SER A 224 3.26 6.09 10.71
CA SER A 224 4.52 6.74 10.33
C SER A 224 5.68 6.00 10.95
N LEU A 225 6.56 5.45 10.11
CA LEU A 225 7.84 4.89 10.52
C LEU A 225 9.00 5.85 10.22
N ALA A 226 8.72 7.14 10.02
CA ALA A 226 9.74 8.18 9.77
C ALA A 226 10.89 8.17 10.79
N PRO A 227 10.66 7.97 12.11
CA PRO A 227 11.74 7.89 13.09
C PRO A 227 12.62 6.64 12.97
N TYR A 228 12.16 5.60 12.26
CA TYR A 228 12.76 4.26 12.28
C TYR A 228 13.37 3.84 10.93
N LEU A 229 13.51 4.77 9.97
CA LEU A 229 13.97 4.45 8.61
C LEU A 229 15.39 3.88 8.58
N LEU A 230 16.30 4.40 9.44
CA LEU A 230 17.65 3.85 9.56
C LEU A 230 17.62 2.41 10.09
N GLU A 231 16.80 2.15 11.10
CA GLU A 231 16.64 0.80 11.68
C GLU A 231 16.07 -0.18 10.65
N LEU A 232 15.08 0.22 9.84
CA LEU A 232 14.57 -0.61 8.74
C LEU A 232 15.68 -0.92 7.72
N THR A 233 16.54 0.04 7.43
CA THR A 233 17.68 -0.14 6.53
C THR A 233 18.69 -1.13 7.11
N GLU A 234 19.00 -1.02 8.41
CA GLU A 234 19.91 -1.93 9.13
C GLU A 234 19.33 -3.36 9.22
N MET A 235 18.02 -3.51 9.27
CA MET A 235 17.34 -4.81 9.16
C MET A 235 17.41 -5.39 7.74
N GLY A 236 17.88 -4.62 6.74
CA GLY A 236 17.94 -5.04 5.35
C GLY A 236 16.59 -4.99 4.63
N ILE A 237 15.69 -4.11 5.04
CA ILE A 237 14.37 -3.91 4.42
C ILE A 237 14.46 -2.82 3.35
N PRO A 238 14.50 -3.20 2.05
CA PRO A 238 14.84 -2.26 0.98
C PRO A 238 13.64 -1.54 0.36
N GLN A 239 12.40 -1.93 0.67
CA GLN A 239 11.22 -1.42 -0.03
C GLN A 239 10.27 -0.74 0.94
N TRP A 240 10.09 0.57 0.74
CA TRP A 240 9.30 1.44 1.60
C TRP A 240 8.07 1.96 0.86
N LYS A 241 6.89 1.62 1.36
CA LYS A 241 5.61 2.04 0.80
C LYS A 241 5.12 3.33 1.45
N LEU A 242 4.74 4.29 0.62
CA LEU A 242 3.96 5.47 0.96
C LEU A 242 2.54 5.28 0.40
N ASP A 243 1.53 5.33 1.24
CA ASP A 243 0.13 5.09 0.83
C ASP A 243 -0.72 6.33 1.09
N GLY A 244 -1.15 7.00 0.01
CA GLY A 244 -1.95 8.21 0.03
C GLY A 244 -3.47 7.97 0.05
N VAL A 245 -3.95 6.74 0.26
CA VAL A 245 -5.39 6.41 0.16
C VAL A 245 -6.30 7.27 1.03
N LEU A 246 -5.84 7.71 2.20
CA LEU A 246 -6.53 8.63 3.11
C LEU A 246 -5.76 9.93 3.37
N ALA A 247 -4.66 10.15 2.66
CA ALA A 247 -3.84 11.37 2.70
C ALA A 247 -3.66 11.95 1.28
N PRO A 248 -4.74 12.44 0.63
CA PRO A 248 -4.74 12.89 -0.76
C PRO A 248 -4.06 14.26 -0.93
N GLY A 249 -3.82 14.63 -2.18
CA GLY A 249 -3.45 15.97 -2.60
C GLY A 249 -1.95 16.27 -2.54
N GLU A 250 -1.63 17.56 -2.61
CA GLU A 250 -0.27 18.06 -2.72
C GLU A 250 0.58 17.73 -1.47
N ASN A 251 -0.02 17.69 -0.28
CA ASN A 251 0.68 17.34 0.93
C ASN A 251 1.31 15.94 0.87
N PHE A 252 0.67 14.98 0.19
CA PHE A 252 1.23 13.65 0.01
C PHE A 252 2.52 13.68 -0.84
N VAL A 253 2.57 14.54 -1.85
CA VAL A 253 3.79 14.74 -2.66
C VAL A 253 4.90 15.35 -1.79
N GLU A 254 4.58 16.33 -0.94
CA GLU A 254 5.56 16.91 -0.02
C GLU A 254 6.06 15.88 1.01
N VAL A 255 5.18 15.03 1.54
CA VAL A 255 5.59 13.89 2.39
C VAL A 255 6.53 12.97 1.61
N ALA A 256 6.22 12.62 0.38
CA ALA A 256 7.09 11.77 -0.45
C ALA A 256 8.49 12.41 -0.66
N LYS A 257 8.57 13.71 -0.90
CA LYS A 257 9.85 14.44 -0.99
C LYS A 257 10.68 14.31 0.30
N LEU A 258 10.03 14.39 1.46
CA LEU A 258 10.71 14.22 2.75
C LEU A 258 11.31 12.80 2.88
N PHE A 259 10.56 11.76 2.49
CA PHE A 259 11.06 10.39 2.52
C PHE A 259 12.16 10.13 1.49
N VAL A 260 12.08 10.74 0.30
CA VAL A 260 13.16 10.70 -0.72
C VAL A 260 14.44 11.31 -0.17
N ASN A 261 14.35 12.47 0.48
CA ASN A 261 15.51 13.13 1.09
C ASN A 261 16.10 12.27 2.21
N ALA A 262 15.25 11.70 3.08
CA ALA A 262 15.69 10.80 4.15
C ALA A 262 16.42 9.57 3.59
N ARG A 263 15.86 8.90 2.56
CA ARG A 263 16.54 7.81 1.86
C ARG A 263 17.93 8.21 1.36
N ASN A 264 18.02 9.33 0.65
CA ASN A 264 19.27 9.79 0.07
C ASN A 264 20.34 10.06 1.14
N GLU A 265 19.94 10.64 2.27
CA GLU A 265 20.84 10.91 3.39
C GLU A 265 21.26 9.63 4.13
N ILE A 266 20.36 8.65 4.29
CA ILE A 266 20.68 7.34 4.86
C ILE A 266 21.69 6.62 3.95
N GLU A 267 21.47 6.59 2.65
CA GLU A 267 22.37 5.95 1.69
C GLU A 267 23.73 6.66 1.60
N ALA A 268 23.75 7.98 1.80
CA ALA A 268 24.99 8.76 1.89
C ALA A 268 25.72 8.64 3.24
N GLY A 269 25.13 7.98 4.25
CA GLY A 269 25.68 7.87 5.60
C GLY A 269 25.69 9.18 6.38
N THR A 270 24.84 10.13 6.03
CA THR A 270 24.74 11.47 6.68
C THR A 270 23.49 11.61 7.55
N TRP A 271 22.74 10.52 7.75
CA TRP A 271 21.55 10.50 8.59
C TRP A 271 21.91 10.60 10.08
N THR A 272 21.15 11.42 10.83
CA THR A 272 21.36 11.62 12.28
C THR A 272 20.04 11.53 13.03
N THR A 273 20.12 11.40 14.35
CA THR A 273 18.93 11.39 15.23
C THR A 273 18.14 12.70 15.14
N GLU A 274 18.83 13.83 15.00
CA GLU A 274 18.18 15.14 14.87
C GLU A 274 17.40 15.25 13.56
N LYS A 275 17.94 14.69 12.45
CA LYS A 275 17.25 14.64 11.17
C LYS A 275 16.03 13.73 11.23
N SER A 276 16.12 12.60 11.92
CA SER A 276 15.02 11.69 12.18
C SER A 276 13.87 12.39 12.92
N ALA A 277 14.18 13.09 14.02
CA ALA A 277 13.19 13.86 14.77
C ALA A 277 12.57 15.01 13.94
N SER A 278 13.39 15.70 13.13
CA SER A 278 12.91 16.73 12.21
C SER A 278 11.98 16.19 11.15
N LEU A 279 12.29 15.01 10.57
CA LEU A 279 11.45 14.34 9.58
C LEU A 279 10.06 14.04 10.17
N GLU A 280 9.99 13.44 11.35
CA GLU A 280 8.72 13.12 12.01
C GLU A 280 7.85 14.36 12.21
N LEU A 281 8.45 15.48 12.67
CA LEU A 281 7.72 16.74 12.85
C LEU A 281 7.19 17.30 11.52
N GLN A 282 7.98 17.25 10.45
CA GLN A 282 7.57 17.73 9.14
C GLN A 282 6.47 16.85 8.52
N VAL A 283 6.59 15.53 8.62
CA VAL A 283 5.56 14.58 8.16
C VAL A 283 4.25 14.84 8.91
N ARG A 284 4.31 15.00 10.23
CA ARG A 284 3.14 15.29 11.06
C ARG A 284 2.46 16.62 10.70
N ALA A 285 3.23 17.65 10.35
CA ALA A 285 2.70 18.94 9.93
C ALA A 285 1.97 18.90 8.58
N LEU A 286 2.29 17.94 7.71
CA LEU A 286 1.66 17.75 6.40
C LEU A 286 0.53 16.72 6.43
N HIS A 287 0.45 15.93 7.52
CA HIS A 287 -0.56 14.87 7.66
C HIS A 287 -1.96 15.46 7.85
N PRO A 288 -3.04 14.80 7.34
CA PRO A 288 -4.40 15.27 7.54
C PRO A 288 -4.78 15.45 9.01
N GLU A 289 -5.24 16.65 9.41
CA GLU A 289 -5.57 16.99 10.80
C GLU A 289 -6.63 16.08 11.44
N VAL A 290 -7.51 15.51 10.60
CA VAL A 290 -8.61 14.64 11.06
C VAL A 290 -8.17 13.20 11.37
N ARG A 291 -6.88 12.89 11.20
CA ARG A 291 -6.32 11.56 11.43
C ARG A 291 -5.09 11.65 12.32
N GLY A 292 -4.99 10.73 13.27
CA GLY A 292 -3.77 10.58 14.07
C GLY A 292 -2.62 9.97 13.25
N LEU A 293 -1.40 10.11 13.76
CA LEU A 293 -0.20 9.54 13.16
C LEU A 293 0.66 8.88 14.24
N GLU A 294 0.95 7.60 14.10
CA GLU A 294 1.69 6.80 15.08
C GLU A 294 2.54 5.70 14.41
N ALA A 295 3.36 4.99 15.19
CA ALA A 295 4.16 3.87 14.68
C ALA A 295 3.36 2.57 14.48
N GLY A 296 2.06 2.56 14.76
CA GLY A 296 1.22 1.37 14.70
C GLY A 296 1.76 0.24 15.59
N PHE A 297 1.76 -0.99 15.06
CA PHE A 297 2.25 -2.17 15.78
C PHE A 297 3.77 -2.20 15.95
N TYR A 298 4.52 -1.37 15.24
CA TYR A 298 5.99 -1.44 15.21
C TYR A 298 6.64 -1.38 16.59
N LEU A 299 6.08 -0.58 17.52
CA LEU A 299 6.60 -0.41 18.87
C LEU A 299 5.95 -1.33 19.91
N LEU A 300 4.96 -2.13 19.54
CA LEU A 300 4.31 -3.03 20.48
C LEU A 300 5.23 -4.19 20.86
N ASN A 301 5.03 -4.69 22.08
CA ASN A 301 5.67 -5.95 22.49
C ASN A 301 5.01 -7.11 21.70
N PRO A 302 5.75 -8.06 21.13
CA PRO A 302 5.18 -9.23 20.47
C PRO A 302 4.18 -10.03 21.32
N GLU A 303 4.35 -10.03 22.65
CA GLU A 303 3.42 -10.71 23.56
C GLU A 303 2.05 -10.01 23.65
N ASP A 304 1.96 -8.71 23.33
CA ASP A 304 0.72 -7.93 23.38
C ASP A 304 -0.09 -8.02 22.09
N VAL A 305 0.47 -8.64 21.03
CA VAL A 305 -0.16 -8.77 19.70
C VAL A 305 -0.82 -10.15 19.48
N LYS A 306 -0.77 -11.03 20.49
CA LYS A 306 -1.29 -12.41 20.41
C LYS A 306 -2.77 -12.50 20.76
#